data_8b156b58bc852aed6682312c873ac9bb
#
_entry.id   8b156b58bc852aed6682312c873ac9bb
#
_cell.length_a   1.000
_cell.length_b   1.000
_cell.length_c   1.000
_cell.angle_alpha   90.00
_cell.angle_beta   90.00
_cell.angle_gamma   90.00
#
_symmetry.space_group_name_H-M   'P 1'
#
loop_
_entity.id
_entity.type
_entity.pdbx_description
1 polymer ?
#
loop_
_entity_poly.entity_id
_entity_poly.type
_entity_poly.pdbx_seq_one_letter_code
_entity_poly.pdbx_strand_id
1 'polypeptide(L)'
;LRQMDGRVANNRDGITGIPTGLRDLDRLTAGWQRGDLHIIAARPSVGKTAFALHLALAAGRAGKQVLVNSLEMQGERLGDRWLCAQAASLDAGHLKSGQLSADEQQQALEAARQLSCLPVYVDDNPKASMDHIRSSALLQKSKGHCDLLIIDYLQLCDMKSEQKNRNREQEVAEASRKAKLIAKELDIPVILLCQLNRECEMRADKRPALSDLRESGAIEQDADVVMLLYRPALYGLTSERKSKFPSEGLGMVILAKHRNGETGDVYFGHNPTLTKIGEYEPTLEWMARNARSSC
;
A
#
# COMPACT_ATOMS: atom_id res chain seq x y z
N LEU A 1 31.28 -0.18 4.53
CA LEU A 1 31.69 1.17 4.13
C LEU A 1 30.94 1.60 2.87
N ARG A 2 31.07 0.97 1.70
CA ARG A 2 30.37 1.36 0.44
C ARG A 2 28.82 1.49 0.59
N GLN A 3 28.18 0.67 1.42
CA GLN A 3 26.73 0.78 1.69
C GLN A 3 26.41 1.96 2.62
N MET A 4 27.30 2.30 3.56
CA MET A 4 27.14 3.51 4.38
C MET A 4 27.28 4.78 3.53
N ASP A 5 28.28 4.82 2.64
CA ASP A 5 28.50 5.95 1.74
C ASP A 5 27.28 6.17 0.81
N GLY A 6 26.70 5.09 0.29
CA GLY A 6 25.47 5.14 -0.51
C GLY A 6 24.25 5.65 0.27
N ARG A 7 24.10 5.28 1.56
CA ARG A 7 23.00 5.78 2.41
C ARG A 7 23.15 7.26 2.73
N VAL A 8 24.37 7.73 3.00
CA VAL A 8 24.66 9.15 3.26
C VAL A 8 24.43 10.00 2.01
N ALA A 9 24.85 9.50 0.83
CA ALA A 9 24.68 10.21 -0.45
C ALA A 9 23.21 10.31 -0.90
N ASN A 10 22.37 9.32 -0.54
CA ASN A 10 20.95 9.28 -0.89
C ASN A 10 20.03 9.84 0.19
N ASN A 11 20.58 10.31 1.32
CA ASN A 11 19.79 10.84 2.42
C ASN A 11 19.23 12.23 2.05
N ARG A 12 18.00 12.25 1.57
CA ARG A 12 17.19 13.47 1.46
C ARG A 12 16.18 13.44 2.62
N ASP A 13 16.28 14.36 3.54
CA ASP A 13 15.37 14.53 4.70
C ASP A 13 15.21 13.27 5.60
N GLY A 14 16.26 12.47 5.75
CA GLY A 14 16.22 11.22 6.53
C GLY A 14 15.70 9.99 5.80
N ILE A 15 15.29 10.10 4.51
CA ILE A 15 14.78 9.00 3.71
C ILE A 15 15.92 8.38 2.90
N THR A 16 16.30 7.14 3.24
CA THR A 16 17.33 6.38 2.54
C THR A 16 16.78 5.42 1.49
N GLY A 17 15.51 5.06 1.64
CA GLY A 17 14.75 4.20 0.74
C GLY A 17 13.93 4.98 -0.29
N ILE A 18 12.94 4.33 -0.88
CA ILE A 18 11.96 4.96 -1.77
C ILE A 18 10.88 5.63 -0.91
N PRO A 19 10.54 6.90 -1.14
CA PRO A 19 9.51 7.60 -0.36
C PRO A 19 8.16 6.89 -0.41
N THR A 20 7.46 6.84 0.72
CA THR A 20 6.12 6.27 0.82
C THR A 20 5.02 7.24 0.40
N GLY A 21 5.31 8.54 0.44
CA GLY A 21 4.34 9.62 0.21
C GLY A 21 3.57 10.05 1.45
N LEU A 22 3.94 9.51 2.63
CA LEU A 22 3.43 9.89 3.94
C LEU A 22 4.61 10.18 4.88
N ARG A 23 4.78 11.44 5.31
CA ARG A 23 5.95 11.88 6.08
C ARG A 23 6.17 11.09 7.37
N ASP A 24 5.09 10.82 8.09
CA ASP A 24 5.20 10.08 9.35
C ASP A 24 5.58 8.62 9.13
N LEU A 25 5.13 8.01 8.02
CA LEU A 25 5.55 6.67 7.63
C LEU A 25 7.03 6.67 7.19
N ASP A 26 7.43 7.65 6.40
CA ASP A 26 8.83 7.83 5.97
C ASP A 26 9.75 8.04 7.17
N ARG A 27 9.31 8.81 8.18
CA ARG A 27 10.09 9.03 9.41
C ARG A 27 10.31 7.74 10.21
N LEU A 28 9.32 6.83 10.24
CA LEU A 28 9.43 5.55 10.95
C LEU A 28 10.22 4.51 10.17
N THR A 29 10.11 4.48 8.83
CA THR A 29 10.67 3.42 7.99
C THR A 29 11.91 3.86 7.21
N ALA A 30 12.20 5.15 7.14
CA ALA A 30 13.16 5.76 6.22
C ALA A 30 12.86 5.44 4.74
N GLY A 31 11.57 5.21 4.40
CA GLY A 31 11.09 4.78 3.08
C GLY A 31 11.22 3.27 2.85
N TRP A 32 10.86 2.81 1.64
CA TRP A 32 10.95 1.40 1.25
C TRP A 32 12.41 1.00 1.03
N GLN A 33 12.94 0.09 1.86
CA GLN A 33 14.34 -0.33 1.83
C GLN A 33 14.54 -1.47 0.82
N ARG A 34 15.68 -1.44 0.11
CA ARG A 34 16.07 -2.50 -0.84
C ARG A 34 16.24 -3.84 -0.13
N GLY A 35 15.80 -4.91 -0.80
CA GLY A 35 15.87 -6.27 -0.28
C GLY A 35 14.86 -6.60 0.81
N ASP A 36 14.00 -5.63 1.22
CA ASP A 36 13.00 -5.82 2.25
C ASP A 36 11.64 -6.24 1.66
N LEU A 37 10.96 -7.12 2.40
CA LEU A 37 9.58 -7.50 2.18
C LEU A 37 8.67 -6.72 3.13
N HIS A 38 7.81 -5.90 2.55
CA HIS A 38 6.80 -5.11 3.25
C HIS A 38 5.43 -5.75 3.04
N ILE A 39 4.75 -6.08 4.12
CA ILE A 39 3.38 -6.59 4.09
C ILE A 39 2.42 -5.45 4.41
N ILE A 40 1.41 -5.27 3.56
CA ILE A 40 0.27 -4.39 3.86
C ILE A 40 -0.97 -5.26 3.94
N ALA A 41 -1.55 -5.35 5.12
CA ALA A 41 -2.70 -6.19 5.35
C ALA A 41 -3.92 -5.39 5.80
N ALA A 42 -5.10 -5.79 5.32
CA ALA A 42 -6.35 -5.14 5.66
C ALA A 42 -7.54 -6.11 5.57
N ARG A 43 -8.63 -5.75 6.24
CA ARG A 43 -9.94 -6.36 5.95
C ARG A 43 -10.48 -5.87 4.60
N PRO A 44 -11.37 -6.63 3.95
CA PRO A 44 -12.07 -6.16 2.76
C PRO A 44 -12.68 -4.77 2.96
N SER A 45 -12.73 -3.97 1.92
CA SER A 45 -13.30 -2.61 1.90
C SER A 45 -12.57 -1.55 2.73
N VAL A 46 -11.50 -1.89 3.46
CA VAL A 46 -10.68 -0.91 4.18
C VAL A 46 -9.89 -0.01 3.21
N GLY A 47 -9.64 -0.47 1.99
CA GLY A 47 -8.96 0.32 0.96
C GLY A 47 -7.51 -0.10 0.69
N LYS A 48 -7.19 -1.37 0.89
CA LYS A 48 -5.85 -1.95 0.65
C LYS A 48 -5.28 -1.58 -0.73
N THR A 49 -6.01 -1.89 -1.80
CA THR A 49 -5.61 -1.56 -3.17
C THR A 49 -5.48 -0.05 -3.39
N ALA A 50 -6.42 0.76 -2.87
CA ALA A 50 -6.35 2.22 -2.98
C ALA A 50 -5.09 2.79 -2.31
N PHE A 51 -4.73 2.25 -1.15
CA PHE A 51 -3.50 2.62 -0.45
C PHE A 51 -2.25 2.21 -1.25
N ALA A 52 -2.23 1.00 -1.81
CA ALA A 52 -1.12 0.55 -2.66
C ALA A 52 -0.96 1.42 -3.93
N LEU A 53 -2.07 1.85 -4.54
CA LEU A 53 -2.06 2.76 -5.69
C LEU A 53 -1.51 4.15 -5.32
N HIS A 54 -1.82 4.65 -4.11
CA HIS A 54 -1.22 5.88 -3.59
C HIS A 54 0.31 5.74 -3.47
N LEU A 55 0.78 4.63 -2.89
CA LEU A 55 2.22 4.35 -2.74
C LEU A 55 2.93 4.25 -4.09
N ALA A 56 2.28 3.61 -5.09
CA ALA A 56 2.82 3.50 -6.45
C ALA A 56 3.00 4.89 -7.09
N LEU A 57 1.98 5.77 -6.96
CA LEU A 57 2.08 7.15 -7.46
C LEU A 57 3.15 7.96 -6.73
N ALA A 58 3.25 7.83 -5.41
CA ALA A 58 4.27 8.52 -4.62
C ALA A 58 5.69 8.13 -5.07
N ALA A 59 5.95 6.84 -5.23
CA ALA A 59 7.22 6.34 -5.73
C ALA A 59 7.49 6.79 -7.18
N GLY A 60 6.47 6.72 -8.06
CA GLY A 60 6.57 7.18 -9.45
C GLY A 60 6.88 8.68 -9.54
N ARG A 61 6.24 9.52 -8.72
CA ARG A 61 6.53 10.96 -8.63
C ARG A 61 7.95 11.27 -8.12
N ALA A 62 8.49 10.37 -7.30
CA ALA A 62 9.90 10.42 -6.88
C ALA A 62 10.87 9.89 -7.96
N GLY A 63 10.39 9.61 -9.18
CA GLY A 63 11.18 9.12 -10.31
C GLY A 63 11.60 7.66 -10.21
N LYS A 64 10.93 6.87 -9.36
CA LYS A 64 11.20 5.44 -9.20
C LYS A 64 10.34 4.61 -10.14
N GLN A 65 10.95 3.60 -10.74
CA GLN A 65 10.29 2.66 -11.63
C GLN A 65 9.48 1.66 -10.82
N VAL A 66 8.16 1.69 -10.93
CA VAL A 66 7.25 0.87 -10.14
C VAL A 66 6.59 -0.19 -11.02
N LEU A 67 6.69 -1.45 -10.62
CA LEU A 67 5.94 -2.55 -11.23
C LEU A 67 4.81 -2.97 -10.27
N VAL A 68 3.58 -2.91 -10.74
CA VAL A 68 2.38 -3.33 -10.02
C VAL A 68 1.82 -4.58 -10.66
N ASN A 69 1.86 -5.71 -9.95
CA ASN A 69 1.15 -6.92 -10.35
C ASN A 69 -0.24 -6.91 -9.69
N SER A 70 -1.28 -6.75 -10.50
CA SER A 70 -2.68 -6.73 -10.06
C SER A 70 -3.38 -8.02 -10.44
N LEU A 71 -3.63 -8.88 -9.47
CA LEU A 71 -4.30 -10.18 -9.68
C LEU A 71 -5.82 -10.09 -9.50
N GLU A 72 -6.29 -9.03 -8.82
CA GLU A 72 -7.72 -8.83 -8.52
C GLU A 72 -8.40 -7.89 -9.51
N MET A 73 -7.69 -6.87 -9.99
CA MET A 73 -8.28 -5.80 -10.79
C MET A 73 -7.57 -5.64 -12.11
N GLN A 74 -8.35 -5.42 -13.17
CA GLN A 74 -7.83 -5.05 -14.49
C GLN A 74 -7.13 -3.68 -14.45
N GLY A 75 -6.10 -3.52 -15.27
CA GLY A 75 -5.31 -2.30 -15.35
C GLY A 75 -6.12 -1.05 -15.67
N GLU A 76 -7.15 -1.16 -16.52
CA GLU A 76 -8.08 -0.07 -16.83
C GLU A 76 -8.76 0.49 -15.57
N ARG A 77 -9.24 -0.40 -14.67
CA ARG A 77 -9.88 0.01 -13.41
C ARG A 77 -8.91 0.66 -12.42
N LEU A 78 -7.64 0.28 -12.47
CA LEU A 78 -6.58 0.95 -11.70
C LEU A 78 -6.30 2.32 -12.29
N GLY A 79 -6.28 2.44 -13.63
CA GLY A 79 -6.19 3.69 -14.36
C GLY A 79 -7.30 4.68 -13.98
N ASP A 80 -8.56 4.24 -13.96
CA ASP A 80 -9.71 5.04 -13.53
C ASP A 80 -9.53 5.60 -12.12
N ARG A 81 -9.04 4.77 -11.18
CA ARG A 81 -8.77 5.22 -9.81
C ARG A 81 -7.65 6.24 -9.75
N TRP A 82 -6.59 6.07 -10.55
CA TRP A 82 -5.51 7.05 -10.64
C TRP A 82 -5.96 8.35 -11.28
N LEU A 83 -6.82 8.31 -12.32
CA LEU A 83 -7.43 9.51 -12.89
C LEU A 83 -8.21 10.31 -11.84
N CYS A 84 -9.08 9.64 -11.08
CA CYS A 84 -9.83 10.28 -9.99
C CYS A 84 -8.92 10.77 -8.85
N ALA A 85 -7.79 10.11 -8.59
CA ALA A 85 -6.81 10.54 -7.60
C ALA A 85 -6.07 11.82 -8.03
N GLN A 86 -5.75 11.91 -9.32
CA GLN A 86 -4.94 13.00 -9.90
C GLN A 86 -5.80 14.23 -10.22
N ALA A 87 -7.00 14.04 -10.75
CA ALA A 87 -7.91 15.12 -11.09
C ALA A 87 -8.45 15.85 -9.83
N ALA A 88 -8.72 17.14 -9.95
CA ALA A 88 -9.19 17.97 -8.84
C ALA A 88 -10.62 17.56 -8.40
N SER A 89 -11.55 17.39 -9.35
CA SER A 89 -12.98 17.19 -9.09
C SER A 89 -13.65 16.14 -10.00
N LEU A 90 -12.90 15.17 -10.50
CA LEU A 90 -13.45 14.08 -11.31
C LEU A 90 -14.24 13.10 -10.43
N ASP A 91 -15.53 12.94 -10.71
CA ASP A 91 -16.38 11.97 -10.02
C ASP A 91 -16.19 10.55 -10.59
N ALA A 92 -15.93 9.59 -9.70
CA ALA A 92 -15.70 8.20 -10.11
C ALA A 92 -16.96 7.54 -10.68
N GLY A 93 -18.16 7.96 -10.28
CA GLY A 93 -19.45 7.49 -10.82
C GLY A 93 -19.68 8.01 -12.23
N HIS A 94 -19.41 9.29 -12.47
CA HIS A 94 -19.48 9.90 -13.80
C HIS A 94 -18.47 9.26 -14.77
N LEU A 95 -17.24 9.05 -14.32
CA LEU A 95 -16.23 8.34 -15.12
C LEU A 95 -16.70 6.93 -15.48
N LYS A 96 -17.22 6.17 -14.52
CA LYS A 96 -17.70 4.80 -14.72
C LYS A 96 -18.92 4.73 -15.65
N SER A 97 -19.83 5.70 -15.58
CA SER A 97 -21.04 5.75 -16.41
C SER A 97 -20.79 6.39 -17.78
N GLY A 98 -19.64 7.00 -18.02
CA GLY A 98 -19.34 7.77 -19.22
C GLY A 98 -20.09 9.11 -19.29
N GLN A 99 -20.72 9.57 -18.20
CA GLN A 99 -21.49 10.81 -18.13
C GLN A 99 -20.64 11.96 -17.59
N LEU A 100 -19.55 12.26 -18.28
CA LEU A 100 -18.64 13.33 -17.90
C LEU A 100 -19.11 14.68 -18.46
N SER A 101 -19.10 15.71 -17.63
CA SER A 101 -19.20 17.10 -18.09
C SER A 101 -17.97 17.48 -18.91
N ALA A 102 -18.07 18.60 -19.66
CA ALA A 102 -16.92 19.09 -20.44
C ALA A 102 -15.70 19.42 -19.56
N ASP A 103 -15.94 19.94 -18.35
CA ASP A 103 -14.88 20.22 -17.38
C ASP A 103 -14.24 18.94 -16.85
N GLU A 104 -15.02 17.92 -16.48
CA GLU A 104 -14.52 16.62 -16.05
C GLU A 104 -13.73 15.91 -17.15
N GLN A 105 -14.16 16.02 -18.43
CA GLN A 105 -13.42 15.48 -19.57
C GLN A 105 -12.06 16.14 -19.69
N GLN A 106 -11.99 17.48 -19.58
CA GLN A 106 -10.74 18.21 -19.63
C GLN A 106 -9.81 17.84 -18.48
N GLN A 107 -10.33 17.73 -17.26
CA GLN A 107 -9.58 17.30 -16.08
C GLN A 107 -9.05 15.86 -16.22
N ALA A 108 -9.87 14.95 -16.77
CA ALA A 108 -9.47 13.57 -17.02
C ALA A 108 -8.32 13.51 -18.05
N LEU A 109 -8.38 14.29 -19.13
CA LEU A 109 -7.32 14.36 -20.14
C LEU A 109 -6.02 14.90 -19.55
N GLU A 110 -6.09 15.95 -18.75
CA GLU A 110 -4.90 16.52 -18.10
C GLU A 110 -4.30 15.54 -17.08
N ALA A 111 -5.14 14.90 -16.26
CA ALA A 111 -4.71 13.85 -15.33
C ALA A 111 -4.04 12.68 -16.09
N ALA A 112 -4.62 12.24 -17.21
CA ALA A 112 -4.05 11.17 -18.04
C ALA A 112 -2.67 11.53 -18.58
N ARG A 113 -2.47 12.78 -19.06
CA ARG A 113 -1.16 13.26 -19.53
C ARG A 113 -0.13 13.24 -18.42
N GLN A 114 -0.48 13.72 -17.22
CA GLN A 114 0.43 13.72 -16.06
C GLN A 114 0.78 12.28 -15.62
N LEU A 115 -0.20 11.40 -15.56
CA LEU A 115 0.00 10.00 -15.19
C LEU A 115 0.85 9.23 -16.20
N SER A 116 0.68 9.50 -17.50
CA SER A 116 1.46 8.83 -18.57
C SER A 116 2.95 9.15 -18.51
N CYS A 117 3.34 10.24 -17.84
CA CYS A 117 4.74 10.59 -17.62
C CYS A 117 5.36 9.86 -16.41
N LEU A 118 4.54 9.19 -15.58
CA LEU A 118 5.04 8.49 -14.40
C LEU A 118 5.54 7.09 -14.79
N PRO A 119 6.70 6.68 -14.26
CA PRO A 119 7.28 5.37 -14.54
C PRO A 119 6.61 4.26 -13.72
N VAL A 120 5.30 4.07 -13.92
CA VAL A 120 4.50 3.04 -13.24
C VAL A 120 3.95 2.08 -14.28
N TYR A 121 4.28 0.81 -14.15
CA TYR A 121 3.90 -0.28 -15.05
C TYR A 121 2.94 -1.23 -14.35
N VAL A 122 1.91 -1.68 -15.04
CA VAL A 122 0.91 -2.61 -14.52
C VAL A 122 0.98 -3.92 -15.30
N ASP A 123 1.06 -5.03 -14.58
CA ASP A 123 0.85 -6.38 -15.07
C ASP A 123 -0.43 -6.91 -14.40
N ASP A 124 -1.52 -7.01 -15.15
CA ASP A 124 -2.84 -7.40 -14.65
C ASP A 124 -3.23 -8.84 -15.08
N ASN A 125 -2.22 -9.70 -15.27
CA ASN A 125 -2.46 -11.10 -15.58
C ASN A 125 -3.12 -11.82 -14.37
N PRO A 126 -4.42 -12.21 -14.46
CA PRO A 126 -5.14 -12.78 -13.33
C PRO A 126 -4.71 -14.20 -12.96
N LYS A 127 -3.89 -14.84 -13.81
CA LYS A 127 -3.34 -16.18 -13.61
C LYS A 127 -1.84 -16.14 -13.28
N ALA A 128 -1.31 -15.00 -12.88
CA ALA A 128 0.10 -14.89 -12.58
C ALA A 128 0.45 -15.71 -11.33
N SER A 129 1.38 -16.65 -11.48
CA SER A 129 2.03 -17.33 -10.37
C SER A 129 3.16 -16.48 -9.82
N MET A 130 3.67 -16.81 -8.62
CA MET A 130 4.86 -16.14 -8.07
C MET A 130 6.09 -16.28 -8.97
N ASP A 131 6.19 -17.37 -9.75
CA ASP A 131 7.27 -17.57 -10.71
C ASP A 131 7.10 -16.68 -11.96
N HIS A 132 5.86 -16.45 -12.41
CA HIS A 132 5.56 -15.44 -13.44
C HIS A 132 5.94 -14.03 -12.95
N ILE A 133 5.49 -13.65 -11.75
CA ILE A 133 5.81 -12.35 -11.14
C ILE A 133 7.34 -12.15 -11.04
N ARG A 134 8.07 -13.17 -10.58
CA ARG A 134 9.53 -13.13 -10.52
C ARG A 134 10.15 -12.90 -11.90
N SER A 135 9.70 -13.65 -12.91
CA SER A 135 10.22 -13.54 -14.29
C SER A 135 9.93 -12.18 -14.90
N SER A 136 8.70 -11.65 -14.71
CA SER A 136 8.29 -10.31 -15.14
C SER A 136 9.14 -9.23 -14.46
N ALA A 137 9.29 -9.30 -13.12
CA ALA A 137 10.11 -8.36 -12.37
C ALA A 137 11.59 -8.39 -12.79
N LEU A 138 12.16 -9.58 -13.02
CA LEU A 138 13.53 -9.74 -13.50
C LEU A 138 13.72 -9.10 -14.88
N LEU A 139 12.78 -9.34 -15.81
CA LEU A 139 12.79 -8.75 -17.15
C LEU A 139 12.68 -7.22 -17.08
N GLN A 140 11.78 -6.69 -16.28
CA GLN A 140 11.65 -5.23 -16.11
C GLN A 140 12.89 -4.64 -15.42
N LYS A 141 13.44 -5.31 -14.40
CA LYS A 141 14.67 -4.87 -13.72
C LYS A 141 15.86 -4.81 -14.68
N SER A 142 16.01 -5.79 -15.58
CA SER A 142 17.09 -5.79 -16.58
C SER A 142 16.99 -4.63 -17.58
N LYS A 143 15.79 -4.10 -17.79
CA LYS A 143 15.52 -2.90 -18.60
C LYS A 143 15.63 -1.60 -17.81
N GLY A 144 15.89 -1.65 -16.52
CA GLY A 144 15.89 -0.50 -15.61
C GLY A 144 14.51 0.00 -15.21
N HIS A 145 13.45 -0.83 -15.35
CA HIS A 145 12.05 -0.45 -15.15
C HIS A 145 11.44 -1.08 -13.89
N CYS A 146 12.23 -1.43 -12.87
CA CYS A 146 11.72 -1.99 -11.63
C CYS A 146 12.62 -1.62 -10.44
N ASP A 147 12.28 -0.56 -9.74
CA ASP A 147 12.88 -0.16 -8.46
C ASP A 147 12.03 -0.56 -7.27
N LEU A 148 10.72 -0.72 -7.48
CA LEU A 148 9.73 -1.15 -6.50
C LEU A 148 8.76 -2.14 -7.14
N LEU A 149 8.48 -3.24 -6.45
CA LEU A 149 7.48 -4.22 -6.87
C LEU A 149 6.31 -4.21 -5.88
N ILE A 150 5.08 -4.08 -6.40
CA ILE A 150 3.83 -4.19 -5.62
C ILE A 150 3.03 -5.38 -6.15
N ILE A 151 2.55 -6.26 -5.26
CA ILE A 151 1.77 -7.44 -5.59
C ILE A 151 0.40 -7.36 -4.89
N ASP A 152 -0.68 -7.20 -5.66
CA ASP A 152 -2.07 -7.13 -5.17
C ASP A 152 -2.88 -8.30 -5.72
N TYR A 153 -3.19 -9.28 -4.97
CA TYR A 153 -2.87 -9.64 -3.61
C TYR A 153 -2.57 -11.15 -3.54
N LEU A 154 -1.84 -11.54 -2.51
CA LEU A 154 -1.22 -12.86 -2.35
C LEU A 154 -2.18 -14.05 -2.51
N GLN A 155 -3.40 -13.96 -1.95
CA GLN A 155 -4.34 -15.08 -1.93
C GLN A 155 -4.97 -15.41 -3.29
N LEU A 156 -4.71 -14.61 -4.34
CA LEU A 156 -5.15 -14.87 -5.72
C LEU A 156 -4.02 -15.42 -6.61
N CYS A 157 -2.77 -15.42 -6.16
CA CYS A 157 -1.68 -16.03 -6.92
C CYS A 157 -2.03 -17.48 -7.25
N ASP A 158 -1.98 -17.84 -8.54
CA ASP A 158 -2.20 -19.22 -8.98
C ASP A 158 -1.04 -20.11 -8.48
N MET A 159 -1.31 -20.82 -7.40
CA MET A 159 -0.37 -21.73 -6.75
C MET A 159 -0.57 -23.15 -7.25
N LYS A 160 -0.71 -23.34 -8.59
CA LYS A 160 -0.75 -24.69 -9.17
C LYS A 160 0.51 -25.45 -8.80
N SER A 161 0.50 -26.01 -7.59
CA SER A 161 1.44 -27.07 -7.25
C SER A 161 0.89 -28.38 -7.77
N GLU A 162 1.76 -29.21 -8.32
CA GLU A 162 1.45 -30.60 -8.75
C GLU A 162 0.95 -31.48 -7.59
N GLN A 163 0.94 -30.96 -6.36
CA GLN A 163 0.48 -31.65 -5.16
C GLN A 163 -0.95 -31.26 -4.80
N LYS A 164 -1.89 -32.13 -5.12
CA LYS A 164 -3.35 -32.01 -4.92
C LYS A 164 -3.85 -31.81 -3.48
N ASN A 165 -3.01 -31.77 -2.45
CA ASN A 165 -3.41 -31.77 -1.02
C ASN A 165 -2.75 -30.68 -0.18
N ARG A 166 -2.33 -29.53 -0.77
CA ARG A 166 -1.80 -28.44 0.05
C ARG A 166 -2.90 -27.65 0.74
N ASN A 167 -2.68 -27.34 2.03
CA ASN A 167 -3.52 -26.42 2.78
C ASN A 167 -3.22 -24.97 2.34
N ARG A 168 -4.23 -24.12 2.29
CA ARG A 168 -4.13 -22.70 1.90
C ARG A 168 -3.05 -21.93 2.69
N GLU A 169 -2.87 -22.26 3.97
CA GLU A 169 -1.79 -21.69 4.80
C GLU A 169 -0.39 -21.95 4.22
N GLN A 170 -0.16 -23.15 3.69
CA GLN A 170 1.12 -23.53 3.08
C GLN A 170 1.36 -22.78 1.78
N GLU A 171 0.32 -22.56 0.98
CA GLU A 171 0.40 -21.79 -0.27
C GLU A 171 0.77 -20.33 0.02
N VAL A 172 0.10 -19.72 1.00
CA VAL A 172 0.38 -18.35 1.42
C VAL A 172 1.79 -18.20 1.99
N ALA A 173 2.25 -19.19 2.77
CA ALA A 173 3.61 -19.24 3.30
C ALA A 173 4.66 -19.32 2.19
N GLU A 174 4.43 -20.20 1.20
CA GLU A 174 5.35 -20.34 0.07
C GLU A 174 5.43 -19.05 -0.76
N ALA A 175 4.29 -18.41 -1.03
CA ALA A 175 4.24 -17.17 -1.78
C ALA A 175 4.95 -16.02 -1.04
N SER A 176 4.79 -15.91 0.29
CA SER A 176 5.51 -14.94 1.12
C SER A 176 7.02 -15.15 1.03
N ARG A 177 7.45 -16.40 1.18
CA ARG A 177 8.87 -16.78 1.05
C ARG A 177 9.41 -16.43 -0.34
N LYS A 178 8.69 -16.74 -1.42
CA LYS A 178 9.07 -16.38 -2.79
C LYS A 178 9.16 -14.87 -2.96
N ALA A 179 8.22 -14.09 -2.42
CA ALA A 179 8.27 -12.63 -2.45
C ALA A 179 9.52 -12.08 -1.75
N LYS A 180 9.90 -12.65 -0.59
CA LYS A 180 11.15 -12.28 0.10
C LYS A 180 12.39 -12.65 -0.71
N LEU A 181 12.37 -13.77 -1.40
CA LEU A 181 13.49 -14.16 -2.29
C LEU A 181 13.61 -13.19 -3.47
N ILE A 182 12.49 -12.78 -4.09
CA ILE A 182 12.47 -11.76 -5.16
C ILE A 182 13.09 -10.45 -4.66
N ALA A 183 12.69 -9.97 -3.47
CA ALA A 183 13.23 -8.74 -2.90
C ALA A 183 14.75 -8.80 -2.76
N LYS A 184 15.29 -9.91 -2.24
CA LYS A 184 16.72 -10.11 -2.06
C LYS A 184 17.47 -10.29 -3.38
N GLU A 185 16.94 -11.09 -4.30
CA GLU A 185 17.56 -11.40 -5.59
C GLU A 185 17.70 -10.17 -6.48
N LEU A 186 16.62 -9.35 -6.54
CA LEU A 186 16.59 -8.18 -7.38
C LEU A 186 17.10 -6.91 -6.68
N ASP A 187 17.41 -7.00 -5.38
CA ASP A 187 17.80 -5.87 -4.53
C ASP A 187 16.83 -4.68 -4.65
N ILE A 188 15.53 -4.99 -4.53
CA ILE A 188 14.43 -4.00 -4.56
C ILE A 188 13.49 -4.22 -3.37
N PRO A 189 12.80 -3.18 -2.89
CA PRO A 189 11.66 -3.38 -1.99
C PRO A 189 10.51 -4.11 -2.71
N VAL A 190 9.87 -5.02 -1.99
CA VAL A 190 8.65 -5.71 -2.44
C VAL A 190 7.54 -5.41 -1.45
N ILE A 191 6.43 -4.86 -1.94
CA ILE A 191 5.19 -4.66 -1.18
C ILE A 191 4.21 -5.76 -1.56
N LEU A 192 3.82 -6.55 -0.59
CA LEU A 192 2.88 -7.65 -0.76
C LEU A 192 1.60 -7.36 0.00
N LEU A 193 0.48 -7.33 -0.71
CA LEU A 193 -0.82 -7.06 -0.11
C LEU A 193 -1.46 -8.37 0.37
N CYS A 194 -2.00 -8.35 1.60
CA CYS A 194 -2.62 -9.50 2.24
C CYS A 194 -4.00 -9.15 2.79
N GLN A 195 -4.86 -10.15 2.91
CA GLN A 195 -6.14 -10.01 3.58
C GLN A 195 -6.04 -10.50 5.03
N LEU A 196 -6.62 -9.74 5.97
CA LEU A 196 -6.70 -10.12 7.37
C LEU A 196 -7.86 -11.09 7.64
N ASN A 197 -7.72 -11.93 8.67
CA ASN A 197 -8.78 -12.79 9.18
C ASN A 197 -9.91 -11.96 9.80
N ARG A 198 -11.12 -12.54 9.88
CA ARG A 198 -12.31 -11.89 10.44
C ARG A 198 -12.27 -11.72 11.97
N GLU A 199 -11.36 -12.38 12.65
CA GLU A 199 -11.24 -12.33 14.12
C GLU A 199 -11.02 -10.90 14.66
N CYS A 200 -10.37 -10.02 13.91
CA CYS A 200 -10.22 -8.61 14.31
C CYS A 200 -11.56 -7.89 14.50
N GLU A 201 -12.61 -8.31 13.77
CA GLU A 201 -13.95 -7.70 13.86
C GLU A 201 -14.72 -8.12 15.13
N MET A 202 -14.21 -9.12 15.86
CA MET A 202 -14.80 -9.57 17.14
C MET A 202 -14.33 -8.74 18.33
N ARG A 203 -13.24 -7.96 18.17
CA ARG A 203 -12.74 -7.08 19.25
C ARG A 203 -13.63 -5.85 19.41
N ALA A 204 -13.66 -5.29 20.62
CA ALA A 204 -14.48 -4.12 20.93
C ALA A 204 -14.10 -2.88 20.10
N ASP A 205 -12.82 -2.71 19.80
CA ASP A 205 -12.27 -1.60 19.01
C ASP A 205 -12.09 -1.94 17.53
N LYS A 206 -12.34 -3.19 17.13
CA LYS A 206 -12.17 -3.70 15.76
C LYS A 206 -10.76 -3.43 15.19
N ARG A 207 -9.80 -3.07 16.05
CA ARG A 207 -8.45 -2.73 15.65
C ARG A 207 -7.68 -3.99 15.27
N PRO A 208 -7.06 -4.03 14.08
CA PRO A 208 -6.27 -5.17 13.66
C PRO A 208 -4.97 -5.29 14.46
N ALA A 209 -4.51 -6.52 14.65
CA ALA A 209 -3.27 -6.88 15.30
C ALA A 209 -2.50 -7.90 14.47
N LEU A 210 -1.21 -8.08 14.75
CA LEU A 210 -0.35 -9.01 14.02
C LEU A 210 -0.90 -10.45 14.03
N SER A 211 -1.58 -10.85 15.13
CA SER A 211 -2.24 -12.15 15.24
C SER A 211 -3.36 -12.40 14.21
N ASP A 212 -3.88 -11.35 13.57
CA ASP A 212 -4.93 -11.48 12.55
C ASP A 212 -4.39 -11.91 11.18
N LEU A 213 -3.06 -11.98 11.04
CA LEU A 213 -2.37 -12.65 9.94
C LEU A 213 -2.26 -14.18 10.15
N ARG A 214 -2.98 -14.77 11.07
CA ARG A 214 -2.82 -16.13 11.63
C ARG A 214 -2.90 -17.30 10.66
N GLU A 215 -3.52 -17.16 9.50
CA GLU A 215 -3.41 -18.19 8.44
C GLU A 215 -2.01 -18.23 7.79
N SER A 216 -1.06 -17.47 8.35
CA SER A 216 0.24 -17.20 7.74
C SER A 216 1.30 -16.79 8.77
N GLY A 217 1.52 -17.59 9.81
CA GLY A 217 2.67 -17.38 10.71
C GLY A 217 4.00 -17.24 9.97
N ALA A 218 4.09 -17.84 8.78
CA ALA A 218 5.21 -17.69 7.86
C ALA A 218 5.33 -16.27 7.27
N ILE A 219 4.21 -15.60 6.93
CA ILE A 219 4.26 -14.20 6.42
C ILE A 219 4.91 -13.30 7.48
N GLU A 220 4.52 -13.48 8.74
CA GLU A 220 5.12 -12.71 9.83
C GLU A 220 6.63 -12.95 9.93
N GLN A 221 7.08 -14.19 9.77
CA GLN A 221 8.52 -14.52 9.85
C GLN A 221 9.33 -13.96 8.69
N ASP A 222 8.81 -14.06 7.46
CA ASP A 222 9.49 -13.63 6.24
C ASP A 222 9.54 -12.10 6.10
N ALA A 223 8.51 -11.39 6.56
CA ALA A 223 8.39 -9.95 6.43
C ALA A 223 9.40 -9.19 7.30
N ASP A 224 9.99 -8.14 6.73
CA ASP A 224 10.79 -7.16 7.48
C ASP A 224 9.92 -6.10 8.12
N VAL A 225 8.83 -5.73 7.45
CA VAL A 225 7.85 -4.75 7.91
C VAL A 225 6.45 -5.30 7.70
N VAL A 226 5.57 -5.15 8.71
CA VAL A 226 4.15 -5.48 8.62
C VAL A 226 3.33 -4.26 9.01
N MET A 227 2.49 -3.83 8.09
CA MET A 227 1.57 -2.71 8.22
C MET A 227 0.13 -3.22 8.14
N LEU A 228 -0.69 -2.79 9.09
CA LEU A 228 -2.11 -3.12 9.14
C LEU A 228 -2.91 -1.86 8.90
N LEU A 229 -3.74 -1.86 7.84
CA LEU A 229 -4.61 -0.72 7.56
C LEU A 229 -5.88 -0.81 8.39
N TYR A 230 -6.27 0.33 8.95
CA TYR A 230 -7.46 0.44 9.77
C TYR A 230 -8.19 1.74 9.51
N ARG A 231 -9.52 1.69 9.45
CA ARG A 231 -10.41 2.85 9.31
C ARG A 231 -11.54 2.75 10.32
N PRO A 232 -11.46 3.47 11.46
CA PRO A 232 -12.44 3.36 12.55
C PRO A 232 -13.88 3.65 12.10
N ALA A 233 -14.07 4.61 11.18
CA ALA A 233 -15.38 4.99 10.66
C ALA A 233 -16.18 3.82 10.02
N LEU A 234 -15.49 2.85 9.41
CA LEU A 234 -16.13 1.67 8.81
C LEU A 234 -16.83 0.77 9.84
N TYR A 235 -16.45 0.89 11.10
CA TYR A 235 -16.99 0.14 12.22
C TYR A 235 -17.94 0.95 13.10
N GLY A 236 -18.37 2.12 12.61
CA GLY A 236 -19.29 3.01 13.33
C GLY A 236 -18.65 3.75 14.51
N LEU A 237 -17.34 3.75 14.62
CA LEU A 237 -16.63 4.50 15.65
C LEU A 237 -16.54 5.97 15.24
N THR A 238 -16.91 6.88 16.14
CA THR A 238 -16.89 8.33 15.89
C THR A 238 -15.53 8.98 16.10
N SER A 239 -14.65 8.31 16.89
CA SER A 239 -13.29 8.77 17.14
C SER A 239 -12.34 7.59 17.30
N GLU A 240 -11.07 7.81 16.96
CA GLU A 240 -9.99 6.86 17.23
C GLU A 240 -9.67 6.83 18.74
N ARG A 241 -9.43 5.63 19.27
CA ARG A 241 -9.36 5.42 20.72
C ARG A 241 -8.15 6.08 21.40
N LYS A 242 -6.97 6.06 20.77
CA LYS A 242 -5.72 6.59 21.34
C LYS A 242 -5.59 8.09 21.10
N SER A 243 -5.63 8.52 19.84
CA SER A 243 -5.46 9.92 19.44
C SER A 243 -6.68 10.79 19.72
N LYS A 244 -7.86 10.17 19.89
CA LYS A 244 -9.17 10.86 19.96
C LYS A 244 -9.50 11.64 18.67
N PHE A 245 -8.79 11.41 17.58
CA PHE A 245 -9.10 12.03 16.30
C PHE A 245 -10.48 11.60 15.82
N PRO A 246 -11.26 12.51 15.18
CA PRO A 246 -12.49 12.16 14.48
C PRO A 246 -12.22 11.04 13.47
N SER A 247 -13.10 10.05 13.42
CA SER A 247 -12.92 8.88 12.53
C SER A 247 -13.26 9.17 11.08
N GLU A 248 -14.01 10.23 10.80
CA GLU A 248 -14.37 10.63 9.44
C GLU A 248 -13.14 11.08 8.66
N GLY A 249 -12.93 10.52 7.48
CA GLY A 249 -11.76 10.80 6.66
C GLY A 249 -10.42 10.32 7.25
N LEU A 250 -10.44 9.62 8.40
CA LEU A 250 -9.26 9.11 9.07
C LEU A 250 -8.97 7.66 8.66
N GLY A 251 -7.77 7.44 8.15
CA GLY A 251 -7.16 6.13 8.00
C GLY A 251 -5.92 6.00 8.88
N MET A 252 -5.55 4.76 9.18
CA MET A 252 -4.37 4.46 9.98
C MET A 252 -3.54 3.36 9.33
N VAL A 253 -2.24 3.53 9.39
CA VAL A 253 -1.24 2.48 9.16
C VAL A 253 -0.68 2.09 10.52
N ILE A 254 -1.01 0.91 11.00
CA ILE A 254 -0.46 0.34 12.22
C ILE A 254 0.80 -0.43 11.83
N LEU A 255 1.97 0.12 12.14
CA LEU A 255 3.26 -0.55 11.93
C LEU A 255 3.43 -1.62 13.02
N ALA A 256 2.90 -2.82 12.75
CA ALA A 256 2.79 -3.89 13.75
C ALA A 256 4.10 -4.68 13.92
N LYS A 257 4.96 -4.68 12.89
CA LYS A 257 6.31 -5.25 12.92
C LYS A 257 7.25 -4.37 12.11
N HIS A 258 8.44 -4.14 12.66
CA HIS A 258 9.56 -3.49 11.96
C HIS A 258 10.87 -4.13 12.44
N ARG A 259 11.53 -4.91 11.57
CA ARG A 259 12.75 -5.66 11.95
C ARG A 259 13.91 -4.74 12.35
N ASN A 260 14.03 -3.59 11.67
CA ASN A 260 15.17 -2.68 11.81
C ASN A 260 14.81 -1.34 12.45
N GLY A 261 13.61 -1.20 13.05
CA GLY A 261 13.13 0.05 13.61
C GLY A 261 12.00 -0.12 14.61
N GLU A 262 11.37 0.99 14.95
CA GLU A 262 10.27 1.03 15.91
C GLU A 262 8.93 0.72 15.26
N THR A 263 8.00 0.21 16.06
CA THR A 263 6.59 0.05 15.70
C THR A 263 5.80 1.29 16.12
N GLY A 264 4.67 1.56 15.46
CA GLY A 264 3.89 2.75 15.79
C GLY A 264 2.63 2.87 14.95
N ASP A 265 1.90 3.94 15.18
CA ASP A 265 0.67 4.27 14.46
C ASP A 265 0.92 5.51 13.60
N VAL A 266 0.63 5.43 12.31
CA VAL A 266 0.67 6.55 11.36
C VAL A 266 -0.75 6.85 10.91
N TYR A 267 -1.12 8.11 10.91
CA TYR A 267 -2.44 8.57 10.50
C TYR A 267 -2.37 9.14 9.07
N PHE A 268 -3.38 8.86 8.27
CA PHE A 268 -3.53 9.44 6.94
C PHE A 268 -4.96 9.92 6.71
N GLY A 269 -5.10 10.98 5.93
CA GLY A 269 -6.38 11.49 5.48
C GLY A 269 -6.84 10.82 4.20
N HIS A 270 -8.15 10.66 4.02
CA HIS A 270 -8.72 10.14 2.78
C HIS A 270 -10.09 10.75 2.49
N ASN A 271 -10.45 10.84 1.20
CA ASN A 271 -11.82 11.16 0.80
C ASN A 271 -12.74 9.91 0.91
N PRO A 272 -14.07 10.06 0.86
CA PRO A 272 -15.02 8.95 1.02
C PRO A 272 -14.79 7.80 0.02
N THR A 273 -14.37 8.10 -1.20
CA THR A 273 -14.14 7.10 -2.27
C THR A 273 -12.75 6.46 -2.22
N LEU A 274 -11.87 6.89 -1.31
CA LEU A 274 -10.47 6.44 -1.21
C LEU A 274 -9.65 6.68 -2.49
N THR A 275 -10.07 7.58 -3.34
CA THR A 275 -9.29 7.99 -4.51
C THR A 275 -8.17 8.94 -4.13
N LYS A 276 -8.36 9.76 -3.09
CA LYS A 276 -7.35 10.69 -2.56
C LYS A 276 -6.91 10.26 -1.17
N ILE A 277 -5.63 10.04 -1.01
CA ILE A 277 -4.95 9.72 0.25
C ILE A 277 -3.81 10.71 0.44
N GLY A 278 -3.60 11.18 1.66
CA GLY A 278 -2.55 12.14 2.00
C GLY A 278 -2.34 12.24 3.51
N GLU A 279 -1.64 13.28 3.93
CA GLU A 279 -1.44 13.55 5.36
C GLU A 279 -2.80 13.77 6.04
N TYR A 280 -2.92 13.28 7.29
CA TYR A 280 -4.11 13.56 8.09
C TYR A 280 -3.94 14.91 8.79
N GLU A 281 -4.89 15.79 8.56
CA GLU A 281 -4.99 17.08 9.26
C GLU A 281 -6.24 17.06 10.14
N PRO A 282 -6.10 17.10 11.48
CA PRO A 282 -7.23 17.21 12.38
C PRO A 282 -8.07 18.44 12.08
N THR A 283 -9.40 18.33 12.21
CA THR A 283 -10.30 19.46 12.00
C THR A 283 -10.02 20.60 12.97
N LEU A 284 -10.24 21.85 12.53
CA LEU A 284 -10.08 23.04 13.38
C LEU A 284 -10.89 22.95 14.68
N GLU A 285 -12.08 22.37 14.63
CA GLU A 285 -12.93 22.13 15.80
C GLU A 285 -12.28 21.18 16.81
N TRP A 286 -11.65 20.10 16.33
CA TRP A 286 -10.94 19.17 17.18
C TRP A 286 -9.72 19.84 17.83
N MET A 287 -8.95 20.61 17.06
CA MET A 287 -7.79 21.35 17.55
C MET A 287 -8.22 22.37 18.62
N ALA A 288 -9.30 23.11 18.38
CA ALA A 288 -9.82 24.10 19.34
C ALA A 288 -10.31 23.49 20.66
N ARG A 289 -10.94 22.29 20.60
CA ARG A 289 -11.39 21.57 21.81
C ARG A 289 -10.23 21.04 22.64
N ASN A 290 -9.19 20.53 21.98
CA ASN A 290 -8.08 19.87 22.67
C ASN A 290 -6.96 20.84 23.09
N ALA A 291 -6.87 22.03 22.49
CA ALA A 291 -6.00 23.11 22.98
C ALA A 291 -6.40 23.59 24.38
N ARG A 292 -7.67 23.47 24.77
CA ARG A 292 -8.18 23.84 26.11
C ARG A 292 -7.96 22.77 27.18
N SER A 293 -7.58 21.55 26.79
CA SER A 293 -7.35 20.42 27.72
C SER A 293 -5.88 20.25 28.10
N SER A 294 -5.00 21.07 27.54
CA SER A 294 -3.53 21.01 27.75
C SER A 294 -3.00 22.18 28.61
N CYS A 295 -3.91 22.97 29.25
CA CYS A 295 -3.58 24.04 30.23
C CYS A 295 -4.01 23.59 31.63
#